data_da21c27503693eb3b0666b6294b40d9b
#
_entry.id   da21c27503693eb3b0666b6294b40d9b
#
_cell.length_a   1.000
_cell.length_b   1.000
_cell.length_c   1.000
_cell.angle_alpha   90.00
_cell.angle_beta   90.00
_cell.angle_gamma   90.00
#
_symmetry.space_group_name_H-M   'P 1'
#
loop_
_entity.id
_entity.type
_entity.pdbx_description
1 polymer ?
#
loop_
_entity_poly.entity_id
_entity_poly.type
_entity_poly.pdbx_seq_one_letter_code
_entity_poly.pdbx_strand_id
1 'polypeptide(L)'
;MSIPKIIHYCWFGGGPISPESRKCMESWKKYCPDYKIMAWNEQNFEISQNRYAQQAYEAKKYAFVSDYVRLAVLYEYGGIYLDTDVELVRPLDELLEHKGFIGMEHSAPSPYGRTLLVNTGSGVGAEPGCEMIGKMLAAYRNAAFIQETGEPDLRTLSL
;
A
#
# COMPACT_ATOMS: atom_id res chain seq x y z
N MET A 1 2.82 -5.18 21.36
CA MET A 1 2.78 -4.37 20.12
C MET A 1 3.17 -5.28 18.96
N SER A 2 2.23 -5.56 18.06
CA SER A 2 2.44 -6.49 16.96
C SER A 2 2.96 -5.78 15.70
N ILE A 3 2.43 -4.58 15.40
CA ILE A 3 2.81 -3.79 14.23
C ILE A 3 3.95 -2.83 14.58
N PRO A 4 5.10 -2.88 13.87
CA PRO A 4 6.20 -1.95 14.11
C PRO A 4 5.83 -0.48 13.81
N LYS A 5 6.45 0.46 14.53
CA LYS A 5 6.31 1.90 14.30
C LYS A 5 7.05 2.35 13.04
N ILE A 6 6.58 1.89 11.89
CA ILE A 6 7.13 2.22 10.57
C ILE A 6 5.96 2.65 9.68
N ILE A 7 6.10 3.79 9.01
CA ILE A 7 5.20 4.21 7.95
C ILE A 7 5.95 4.04 6.62
N HIS A 8 5.39 3.23 5.73
CA HIS A 8 5.89 3.03 4.37
C HIS A 8 5.08 3.83 3.38
N TYR A 9 5.72 4.37 2.37
CA TYR A 9 5.07 4.90 1.18
C TYR A 9 5.88 4.58 -0.07
N CYS A 10 5.22 4.62 -1.23
CA CYS A 10 5.87 4.43 -2.53
C CYS A 10 5.85 5.72 -3.33
N TRP A 11 6.95 5.99 -4.05
CA TRP A 11 7.03 7.05 -5.03
C TRP A 11 7.93 6.64 -6.19
N PHE A 12 7.32 6.13 -7.26
CA PHE A 12 8.01 5.68 -8.46
C PHE A 12 7.92 6.71 -9.59
N GLY A 13 8.82 6.61 -10.58
CA GLY A 13 8.84 7.46 -11.76
C GLY A 13 9.63 8.77 -11.60
N GLY A 14 10.19 9.07 -10.44
CA GLY A 14 11.13 10.17 -10.21
C GLY A 14 10.55 11.58 -10.32
N GLY A 15 9.24 11.75 -10.46
CA GLY A 15 8.60 13.06 -10.48
C GLY A 15 8.56 13.73 -9.10
N PRO A 16 8.27 15.04 -9.03
CA PRO A 16 8.12 15.74 -7.76
C PRO A 16 6.84 15.32 -7.05
N ILE A 17 6.93 15.20 -5.72
CA ILE A 17 5.73 15.01 -4.87
C ILE A 17 4.95 16.34 -4.86
N SER A 18 3.64 16.27 -5.07
CA SER A 18 2.76 17.45 -5.10
C SER A 18 2.76 18.20 -3.75
N PRO A 19 2.46 19.51 -3.73
CA PRO A 19 2.30 20.25 -2.48
C PRO A 19 1.21 19.67 -1.57
N GLU A 20 0.12 19.17 -2.13
CA GLU A 20 -0.99 18.53 -1.41
C GLU A 20 -0.51 17.24 -0.72
N SER A 21 0.21 16.37 -1.44
CA SER A 21 0.78 15.16 -0.87
C SER A 21 1.80 15.47 0.22
N ARG A 22 2.64 16.48 0.03
CA ARG A 22 3.59 16.92 1.08
C ARG A 22 2.87 17.33 2.35
N LYS A 23 1.77 18.08 2.23
CA LYS A 23 0.96 18.49 3.38
C LYS A 23 0.39 17.27 4.12
N CYS A 24 -0.12 16.28 3.37
CA CYS A 24 -0.59 15.02 3.96
C CYS A 24 0.54 14.32 4.72
N MET A 25 1.73 14.20 4.11
CA MET A 25 2.89 13.56 4.74
C MET A 25 3.42 14.31 5.97
N GLU A 26 3.25 15.64 6.04
CA GLU A 26 3.57 16.43 7.24
C GLU A 26 2.69 16.03 8.42
N SER A 27 1.44 15.63 8.17
CA SER A 27 0.55 15.12 9.22
C SER A 27 1.08 13.83 9.87
N TRP A 28 1.79 12.99 9.11
CA TRP A 28 2.39 11.76 9.64
C TRP A 28 3.44 12.07 10.71
N LYS A 29 4.30 13.06 10.45
CA LYS A 29 5.32 13.50 11.41
C LYS A 29 4.69 14.18 12.62
N LYS A 30 3.57 14.88 12.42
CA LYS A 30 2.82 15.55 13.50
C LYS A 30 2.20 14.54 14.46
N TYR A 31 1.51 13.52 13.94
CA TYR A 31 0.73 12.58 14.75
C TYR A 31 1.51 11.31 15.12
N CYS A 32 2.57 10.97 14.38
CA CYS A 32 3.41 9.81 14.60
C CYS A 32 4.90 10.20 14.61
N PRO A 33 5.34 11.12 15.51
CA PRO A 33 6.68 11.69 15.47
C PRO A 33 7.81 10.69 15.76
N ASP A 34 7.49 9.58 16.43
CA ASP A 34 8.42 8.51 16.78
C ASP A 34 8.39 7.32 15.79
N TYR A 35 7.63 7.45 14.68
CA TYR A 35 7.61 6.43 13.63
C TYR A 35 8.74 6.67 12.64
N LYS A 36 9.37 5.58 12.21
CA LYS A 36 10.30 5.61 11.07
C LYS A 36 9.50 5.72 9.78
N ILE A 37 9.80 6.71 8.94
CA ILE A 37 9.17 6.85 7.61
C ILE A 37 10.13 6.27 6.57
N MET A 38 9.65 5.31 5.77
CA MET A 38 10.40 4.62 4.72
C MET A 38 9.79 4.90 3.35
N ALA A 39 10.57 5.56 2.49
CA ALA A 39 10.23 5.81 1.10
C ALA A 39 10.72 4.67 0.22
N TRP A 40 9.87 4.14 -0.64
CA TRP A 40 10.21 3.11 -1.60
C TRP A 40 10.16 3.64 -3.03
N ASN A 41 11.22 3.38 -3.78
CA ASN A 41 11.39 3.82 -5.16
C ASN A 41 12.34 2.89 -5.91
N GLU A 42 12.71 3.25 -7.13
CA GLU A 42 13.58 2.47 -8.01
C GLU A 42 14.99 2.22 -7.45
N GLN A 43 15.44 3.02 -6.49
CA GLN A 43 16.78 2.93 -5.92
C GLN A 43 16.89 1.88 -4.81
N ASN A 44 15.78 1.55 -4.15
CA ASN A 44 15.79 0.69 -2.97
C ASN A 44 14.78 -0.46 -3.02
N PHE A 45 14.05 -0.62 -4.13
CA PHE A 45 13.17 -1.76 -4.35
C PHE A 45 13.43 -2.40 -5.71
N GLU A 46 13.69 -3.72 -5.71
CA GLU A 46 13.91 -4.50 -6.93
C GLU A 46 12.57 -4.83 -7.58
N ILE A 47 12.14 -3.99 -8.53
CA ILE A 47 10.83 -4.11 -9.21
C ILE A 47 10.77 -5.40 -10.06
N SER A 48 11.88 -5.82 -10.64
CA SER A 48 11.97 -7.00 -11.52
C SER A 48 11.70 -8.34 -10.82
N GLN A 49 11.69 -8.35 -9.49
CA GLN A 49 11.35 -9.56 -8.73
C GLN A 49 9.92 -10.04 -8.93
N ASN A 50 9.04 -9.19 -9.47
CA ASN A 50 7.66 -9.55 -9.76
C ASN A 50 7.25 -9.08 -11.15
N ARG A 51 6.72 -10.01 -11.96
CA ARG A 51 6.31 -9.75 -13.35
C ARG A 51 5.25 -8.65 -13.46
N TYR A 52 4.23 -8.68 -12.60
CA TYR A 52 3.16 -7.69 -12.61
C TYR A 52 3.71 -6.28 -12.35
N ALA A 53 4.51 -6.12 -11.30
CA ALA A 53 5.10 -4.84 -10.93
C ALA A 53 6.04 -4.31 -12.04
N GLN A 54 6.86 -5.18 -12.63
CA GLN A 54 7.74 -4.80 -13.73
C GLN A 54 6.96 -4.32 -14.95
N GLN A 55 5.94 -5.05 -15.39
CA GLN A 55 5.10 -4.67 -16.52
C GLN A 55 4.36 -3.34 -16.26
N ALA A 56 3.84 -3.15 -15.04
CA ALA A 56 3.19 -1.89 -14.65
C ALA A 56 4.19 -0.72 -14.68
N TYR A 57 5.42 -0.95 -14.23
CA TYR A 57 6.48 0.06 -14.26
C TYR A 57 6.87 0.45 -15.69
N GLU A 58 7.10 -0.53 -16.56
CA GLU A 58 7.41 -0.32 -17.98
C GLU A 58 6.29 0.44 -18.71
N ALA A 59 5.03 0.17 -18.34
CA ALA A 59 3.85 0.88 -18.82
C ALA A 59 3.67 2.27 -18.16
N LYS A 60 4.57 2.70 -17.26
CA LYS A 60 4.49 3.94 -16.48
C LYS A 60 3.20 4.07 -15.65
N LYS A 61 2.68 2.94 -15.22
CA LYS A 61 1.49 2.84 -14.35
C LYS A 61 1.91 2.64 -12.89
N TYR A 62 2.49 3.68 -12.30
CA TYR A 62 3.18 3.62 -11.00
C TYR A 62 2.26 3.30 -9.82
N ALA A 63 0.99 3.67 -9.87
CA ALA A 63 0.01 3.28 -8.85
C ALA A 63 -0.09 1.74 -8.73
N PHE A 64 -0.07 1.02 -9.86
CA PHE A 64 -0.11 -0.44 -9.87
C PHE A 64 1.20 -1.08 -9.40
N VAL A 65 2.34 -0.43 -9.64
CA VAL A 65 3.62 -0.84 -9.01
C VAL A 65 3.48 -0.76 -7.50
N SER A 66 2.96 0.35 -6.99
CA SER A 66 2.75 0.55 -5.55
C SER A 66 1.80 -0.48 -4.94
N ASP A 67 0.79 -0.95 -5.67
CA ASP A 67 -0.14 -1.99 -5.21
C ASP A 67 0.58 -3.29 -4.84
N TYR A 68 1.61 -3.68 -5.59
CA TYR A 68 2.45 -4.82 -5.26
C TYR A 68 3.45 -4.50 -4.15
N VAL A 69 4.19 -3.39 -4.30
CA VAL A 69 5.31 -3.04 -3.40
C VAL A 69 4.82 -2.85 -1.97
N ARG A 70 3.66 -2.22 -1.76
CA ARG A 70 3.09 -2.04 -0.41
C ARG A 70 2.91 -3.35 0.33
N LEU A 71 2.47 -4.40 -0.37
CA LEU A 71 2.28 -5.72 0.23
C LEU A 71 3.61 -6.41 0.50
N ALA A 72 4.56 -6.32 -0.43
CA ALA A 72 5.87 -6.92 -0.28
C ALA A 72 6.62 -6.35 0.94
N VAL A 73 6.65 -5.02 1.08
CA VAL A 73 7.35 -4.37 2.21
C VAL A 73 6.65 -4.60 3.54
N LEU A 74 5.32 -4.63 3.57
CA LEU A 74 4.58 -4.95 4.79
C LEU A 74 4.80 -6.41 5.21
N TYR A 75 4.86 -7.34 4.27
CA TYR A 75 5.13 -8.74 4.59
C TYR A 75 6.53 -8.93 5.18
N GLU A 76 7.52 -8.23 4.64
CA GLU A 76 8.92 -8.34 5.06
C GLU A 76 9.21 -7.59 6.37
N TYR A 77 8.79 -6.33 6.45
CA TYR A 77 9.16 -5.43 7.56
C TYR A 77 8.05 -5.22 8.59
N GLY A 78 6.81 -5.53 8.25
CA GLY A 78 5.66 -5.04 9.00
C GLY A 78 5.56 -3.52 8.94
N GLY A 79 4.66 -2.95 9.72
CA GLY A 79 4.42 -1.50 9.76
C GLY A 79 3.10 -1.11 9.11
N ILE A 80 2.99 0.14 8.73
CA ILE A 80 1.78 0.74 8.15
C ILE A 80 2.13 1.35 6.80
N TYR A 81 1.38 1.03 5.76
CA TYR A 81 1.49 1.67 4.45
C TYR A 81 0.40 2.73 4.29
N LEU A 82 0.80 3.90 3.80
CA LEU A 82 -0.08 5.01 3.44
C LEU A 82 0.28 5.50 2.03
N ASP A 83 -0.72 5.76 1.19
CA ASP A 83 -0.51 6.55 -0.02
C ASP A 83 -0.16 7.99 0.35
N THR A 84 0.58 8.69 -0.50
CA THR A 84 1.11 10.04 -0.20
C THR A 84 0.03 11.10 -0.02
N ASP A 85 -1.18 10.85 -0.49
CA ASP A 85 -2.36 11.74 -0.38
C ASP A 85 -3.25 11.43 0.85
N VAL A 86 -2.79 10.55 1.74
CA VAL A 86 -3.49 10.23 2.99
C VAL A 86 -3.05 11.19 4.08
N GLU A 87 -3.99 11.97 4.63
CA GLU A 87 -3.79 12.85 5.78
C GLU A 87 -4.17 12.12 7.07
N LEU A 88 -3.28 12.14 8.07
CA LEU A 88 -3.60 11.68 9.41
C LEU A 88 -4.26 12.81 10.21
N VAL A 89 -5.29 12.46 10.98
CA VAL A 89 -6.00 13.38 11.87
C VAL A 89 -5.81 13.04 13.34
N ARG A 90 -5.17 11.90 13.63
CA ARG A 90 -4.83 11.41 14.98
C ARG A 90 -3.68 10.41 14.93
N PRO A 91 -3.03 10.11 16.07
CA PRO A 91 -2.02 9.05 16.17
C PRO A 91 -2.54 7.67 15.75
N LEU A 92 -1.63 6.81 15.26
CA LEU A 92 -1.94 5.44 14.83
C LEU A 92 -1.63 4.38 15.91
N ASP A 93 -1.19 4.80 17.10
CA ASP A 93 -0.69 3.90 18.13
C ASP A 93 -1.70 2.82 18.56
N GLU A 94 -3.00 3.15 18.61
CA GLU A 94 -4.06 2.18 18.93
C GLU A 94 -4.14 1.01 17.94
N LEU A 95 -3.71 1.22 16.69
CA LEU A 95 -3.74 0.19 15.65
C LEU A 95 -2.57 -0.80 15.77
N LEU A 96 -1.51 -0.46 16.50
CA LEU A 96 -0.30 -1.28 16.60
C LEU A 96 -0.49 -2.57 17.40
N GLU A 97 -1.55 -2.66 18.19
CA GLU A 97 -1.85 -3.86 18.99
C GLU A 97 -2.50 -4.98 18.16
N HIS A 98 -2.95 -4.67 16.96
CA HIS A 98 -3.52 -5.66 16.03
C HIS A 98 -2.43 -6.41 15.28
N LYS A 99 -2.76 -7.64 14.81
CA LYS A 99 -1.88 -8.40 13.90
C LYS A 99 -1.87 -7.82 12.50
N GLY A 100 -2.98 -7.20 12.11
CA GLY A 100 -3.13 -6.50 10.85
C GLY A 100 -4.46 -5.75 10.81
N PHE A 101 -4.53 -4.74 9.97
CA PHE A 101 -5.74 -3.97 9.68
C PHE A 101 -5.72 -3.46 8.25
N ILE A 102 -6.89 -3.09 7.74
CA ILE A 102 -7.04 -2.43 6.44
C ILE A 102 -8.04 -1.29 6.58
N GLY A 103 -7.74 -0.15 5.99
CA GLY A 103 -8.58 1.03 6.00
C GLY A 103 -9.87 0.82 5.21
N MET A 104 -10.97 1.30 5.76
CA MET A 104 -12.26 1.33 5.08
C MET A 104 -12.38 2.61 4.26
N GLU A 105 -12.63 2.46 2.96
CA GLU A 105 -12.86 3.60 2.07
C GLU A 105 -14.28 4.14 2.24
N HIS A 106 -15.27 3.30 2.08
CA HIS A 106 -16.65 3.62 2.39
C HIS A 106 -17.50 2.35 2.56
N SER A 107 -18.74 2.55 3.02
CA SER A 107 -19.72 1.47 3.10
C SER A 107 -20.93 1.80 2.23
N ALA A 108 -21.39 0.82 1.45
CA ALA A 108 -22.55 0.94 0.59
C ALA A 108 -23.68 0.00 1.03
N PRO A 109 -24.97 0.37 0.86
CA PRO A 109 -26.07 -0.56 1.04
C PRO A 109 -25.94 -1.78 0.12
N SER A 110 -26.29 -2.95 0.63
CA SER A 110 -26.36 -4.18 -0.18
C SER A 110 -27.60 -4.98 0.21
N PRO A 111 -28.04 -5.95 -0.61
CA PRO A 111 -29.17 -6.81 -0.28
C PRO A 111 -29.00 -7.61 1.02
N TYR A 112 -27.75 -7.76 1.49
CA TYR A 112 -27.40 -8.53 2.68
C TYR A 112 -26.97 -7.63 3.86
N GLY A 113 -27.32 -6.32 3.81
CA GLY A 113 -26.91 -5.34 4.82
C GLY A 113 -26.02 -4.24 4.22
N ARG A 114 -24.82 -4.05 4.75
CA ARG A 114 -23.84 -3.08 4.23
C ARG A 114 -22.60 -3.79 3.72
N THR A 115 -22.17 -3.43 2.52
CA THR A 115 -20.87 -3.84 1.99
C THR A 115 -19.81 -2.83 2.42
N LEU A 116 -18.75 -3.30 3.03
CA LEU A 116 -17.59 -2.49 3.37
C LEU A 116 -16.59 -2.56 2.20
N LEU A 117 -16.24 -1.41 1.68
CA LEU A 117 -15.19 -1.27 0.67
C LEU A 117 -13.90 -0.84 1.37
N VAL A 118 -12.87 -1.65 1.22
CA VAL A 118 -11.56 -1.40 1.80
C VAL A 118 -10.57 -1.02 0.71
N ASN A 119 -9.58 -0.21 1.07
CA ASN A 119 -8.55 0.23 0.15
C ASN A 119 -7.19 0.21 0.85
N THR A 120 -6.26 -0.56 0.30
CA THR A 120 -4.90 -0.67 0.86
C THR A 120 -4.12 0.64 0.80
N GLY A 121 -4.46 1.54 -0.13
CA GLY A 121 -3.87 2.88 -0.23
C GLY A 121 -4.31 3.82 0.89
N SER A 122 -5.55 3.66 1.38
CA SER A 122 -6.10 4.44 2.49
C SER A 122 -5.56 4.06 3.87
N GLY A 123 -4.68 3.08 3.93
CA GLY A 123 -4.02 2.59 5.11
C GLY A 123 -4.18 1.08 5.29
N VAL A 124 -3.08 0.39 5.33
CA VAL A 124 -3.00 -1.03 5.67
C VAL A 124 -1.80 -1.22 6.58
N GLY A 125 -1.98 -1.98 7.65
CA GLY A 125 -0.91 -2.27 8.60
C GLY A 125 -0.87 -3.73 8.95
N ALA A 126 0.33 -4.23 9.24
CA ALA A 126 0.52 -5.62 9.60
C ALA A 126 1.80 -5.85 10.40
N GLU A 127 1.80 -6.91 11.21
CA GLU A 127 3.04 -7.49 11.74
C GLU A 127 3.83 -8.15 10.61
N PRO A 128 5.17 -8.28 10.72
CA PRO A 128 5.98 -9.00 9.72
C PRO A 128 5.47 -10.44 9.53
N GLY A 129 5.38 -10.90 8.28
CA GLY A 129 4.90 -12.25 7.96
C GLY A 129 3.40 -12.46 8.17
N CYS A 130 2.61 -11.40 8.29
CA CYS A 130 1.17 -11.47 8.50
C CYS A 130 0.49 -12.32 7.43
N GLU A 131 -0.33 -13.30 7.84
CA GLU A 131 -1.01 -14.23 6.93
C GLU A 131 -1.94 -13.52 5.94
N MET A 132 -2.65 -12.48 6.38
CA MET A 132 -3.50 -11.67 5.52
C MET A 132 -2.70 -11.06 4.36
N ILE A 133 -1.58 -10.39 4.69
CA ILE A 133 -0.69 -9.78 3.67
C ILE A 133 -0.07 -10.88 2.77
N GLY A 134 0.33 -12.00 3.34
CA GLY A 134 0.88 -13.13 2.59
C GLY A 134 -0.11 -13.70 1.55
N LYS A 135 -1.39 -13.82 1.89
CA LYS A 135 -2.45 -14.24 0.96
C LYS A 135 -2.66 -13.21 -0.15
N MET A 136 -2.70 -11.91 0.19
CA MET A 136 -2.81 -10.84 -0.79
C MET A 136 -1.60 -10.83 -1.74
N LEU A 137 -0.40 -10.96 -1.20
CA LEU A 137 0.85 -10.99 -1.98
C LEU A 137 0.91 -12.21 -2.92
N ALA A 138 0.39 -13.36 -2.48
CA ALA A 138 0.35 -14.58 -3.28
C ALA A 138 -0.46 -14.41 -4.58
N ALA A 139 -1.48 -13.55 -4.60
CA ALA A 139 -2.27 -13.24 -5.80
C ALA A 139 -1.41 -12.62 -6.91
N TYR A 140 -0.34 -11.91 -6.56
CA TYR A 140 0.58 -11.28 -7.52
C TYR A 140 1.65 -12.24 -8.08
N ARG A 141 1.79 -13.44 -7.52
CA ARG A 141 2.84 -14.39 -7.91
C ARG A 141 2.77 -14.80 -9.38
N ASN A 142 1.54 -15.03 -9.88
CA ASN A 142 1.26 -15.44 -11.26
C ASN A 142 0.48 -14.37 -12.04
N ALA A 143 0.25 -13.21 -11.45
CA ALA A 143 -0.45 -12.12 -12.10
C ALA A 143 0.42 -11.49 -13.22
N ALA A 144 -0.26 -11.02 -14.28
CA ALA A 144 0.34 -10.20 -15.32
C ALA A 144 -0.43 -8.89 -15.41
N PHE A 145 0.30 -7.77 -15.47
CA PHE A 145 -0.31 -6.46 -15.70
C PHE A 145 -0.69 -6.28 -17.17
N ILE A 146 0.14 -6.77 -18.08
CA ILE A 146 -0.17 -6.82 -19.51
C ILE A 146 -0.83 -8.17 -19.80
N GLN A 147 -2.06 -8.13 -20.32
CA GLN A 147 -2.84 -9.29 -20.70
C GLN A 147 -2.32 -9.94 -22.00
N GLU A 148 -2.80 -11.13 -22.33
CA GLU A 148 -2.47 -11.81 -23.59
C GLU A 148 -2.84 -10.99 -24.85
N THR A 149 -3.81 -10.09 -24.71
CA THR A 149 -4.21 -9.13 -25.75
C THR A 149 -3.19 -8.02 -26.00
N GLY A 150 -2.18 -7.86 -25.15
CA GLY A 150 -1.22 -6.76 -25.16
C GLY A 150 -1.70 -5.50 -24.42
N GLU A 151 -2.92 -5.50 -23.89
CA GLU A 151 -3.51 -4.37 -23.16
C GLU A 151 -3.24 -4.46 -21.66
N PRO A 152 -3.06 -3.33 -20.98
CA PRO A 152 -2.90 -3.31 -19.52
C PRO A 152 -4.21 -3.68 -18.82
N ASP A 153 -4.10 -4.49 -17.78
CA ASP A 153 -5.20 -4.73 -16.85
C ASP A 153 -5.25 -3.60 -15.81
N LEU A 154 -6.16 -2.67 -16.01
CA LEU A 154 -6.35 -1.52 -15.11
C LEU A 154 -7.27 -1.83 -13.92
N ARG A 155 -7.73 -3.07 -13.80
CA ARG A 155 -8.45 -3.50 -12.59
C ARG A 155 -7.43 -3.69 -11.47
N THR A 156 -7.68 -3.10 -10.32
CA THR A 156 -6.98 -3.52 -9.10
C THR A 156 -7.24 -5.01 -8.88
N LEU A 157 -6.22 -5.76 -8.50
CA LEU A 157 -6.44 -7.11 -7.98
C LEU A 157 -7.20 -6.94 -6.66
N SER A 158 -8.51 -6.78 -6.78
CA SER A 158 -9.41 -6.67 -5.63
C SER A 158 -9.39 -8.01 -4.92
N LEU A 159 -8.92 -7.97 -3.72
CA LEU A 159 -8.89 -9.13 -2.82
C LEU A 159 -10.04 -9.05 -1.85
#